data_13ea0ee105a0b283c85b8093306fae4e
#
_entry.id   13ea0ee105a0b283c85b8093306fae4e
#
_cell.length_a   1.000
_cell.length_b   1.000
_cell.length_c   1.000
_cell.angle_alpha   90.00
_cell.angle_beta   90.00
_cell.angle_gamma   90.00
#
_symmetry.space_group_name_H-M   'P 1'
#
loop_
_entity.id
_entity.type
_entity.pdbx_description
1 polymer ?
#
loop_
_entity_poly.entity_id
_entity_poly.type
_entity_poly.pdbx_seq_one_letter_code
_entity_poly.pdbx_strand_id
1 'polypeptide(L)'
;MPTQLFTTTDDVVLTGRHWVRTDAPRAAVVLVHGFTASANDPAVCDVAEALHADGVDVVCYDARGHGTSEGHSTLGDLERHDVAAAVEAARERNDRVVLVGASMGAIAALRYAAHADGLAGIVSVSCPAQWRLPRNVQGVLAAGLTRTRVGRAVASRWMGVQVAPRWTNPEPPIGLVPRVQAPVAFLHGAADRFVPTSDAAELYEVAGEPRRLRIVSDMGHAFAPQSVPAIRDAVDWALAVEVRA
;
A
#
# COMPACT_ATOMS: atom_id res chain seq x y z
N MET A 1 10.38 7.17 17.69
CA MET A 1 10.86 7.80 16.44
C MET A 1 10.21 9.14 16.28
N PRO A 2 10.87 10.18 15.73
CA PRO A 2 10.25 11.47 15.50
C PRO A 2 9.14 11.36 14.45
N THR A 3 8.10 12.15 14.65
CA THR A 3 7.02 12.33 13.66
C THR A 3 7.56 13.21 12.54
N GLN A 4 7.31 12.82 11.29
CA GLN A 4 7.64 13.59 10.09
C GLN A 4 6.34 14.05 9.42
N LEU A 5 6.35 15.25 8.86
CA LEU A 5 5.23 15.77 8.07
C LEU A 5 5.60 15.74 6.58
N PHE A 6 4.66 15.36 5.76
CA PHE A 6 4.75 15.39 4.30
C PHE A 6 3.61 16.27 3.77
N THR A 7 3.88 17.07 2.76
CA THR A 7 2.81 17.82 2.07
C THR A 7 2.66 17.27 0.67
N THR A 8 1.46 16.87 0.32
CA THR A 8 1.14 16.34 -0.99
C THR A 8 1.02 17.44 -2.05
N THR A 9 1.04 17.08 -3.32
CA THR A 9 0.88 18.02 -4.45
C THR A 9 -0.51 18.68 -4.51
N ASP A 10 -1.48 18.16 -3.78
CA ASP A 10 -2.82 18.71 -3.61
C ASP A 10 -3.06 19.29 -2.19
N ASP A 11 -1.96 19.75 -1.55
CA ASP A 11 -1.93 20.50 -0.29
C ASP A 11 -2.51 19.78 0.94
N VAL A 12 -2.47 18.44 0.96
CA VAL A 12 -2.83 17.64 2.15
C VAL A 12 -1.60 17.40 3.00
N VAL A 13 -1.67 17.70 4.30
CA VAL A 13 -0.60 17.41 5.24
C VAL A 13 -0.76 16.01 5.80
N LEU A 14 0.27 15.19 5.62
CA LEU A 14 0.34 13.82 6.11
C LEU A 14 1.32 13.73 7.29
N THR A 15 0.97 12.88 8.23
CA THR A 15 1.83 12.54 9.36
C THR A 15 2.46 11.17 9.11
N GLY A 16 3.77 11.08 9.29
CA GLY A 16 4.48 9.83 9.06
C GLY A 16 5.61 9.56 10.03
N ARG A 17 6.29 8.48 9.79
CA ARG A 17 7.43 7.97 10.56
C ARG A 17 8.51 7.49 9.60
N HIS A 18 9.77 7.66 10.01
CA HIS A 18 10.91 7.24 9.21
C HIS A 18 11.86 6.40 10.07
N TRP A 19 12.07 5.14 9.69
CA TRP A 19 13.12 4.27 10.23
C TRP A 19 14.38 4.51 9.43
N VAL A 20 15.23 5.39 9.96
CA VAL A 20 16.46 5.86 9.29
C VAL A 20 17.65 5.05 9.77
N ARG A 21 18.44 4.53 8.86
CA ARG A 21 19.70 3.88 9.17
C ARG A 21 20.81 4.91 9.40
N THR A 22 21.74 4.55 10.28
CA THR A 22 22.97 5.35 10.51
C THR A 22 24.07 5.05 9.50
N ASP A 23 24.06 3.85 8.91
CA ASP A 23 24.90 3.42 7.80
C ASP A 23 24.17 3.61 6.47
N ALA A 24 24.86 3.47 5.34
CA ALA A 24 24.27 3.63 4.02
C ALA A 24 23.19 2.55 3.77
N PRO A 25 21.92 2.92 3.57
CA PRO A 25 20.87 1.97 3.27
C PRO A 25 21.04 1.39 1.87
N ARG A 26 20.74 0.10 1.71
CA ARG A 26 20.78 -0.57 0.39
C ARG A 26 19.64 -0.13 -0.54
N ALA A 27 18.56 0.40 0.04
CA ALA A 27 17.39 0.94 -0.64
C ALA A 27 16.52 1.72 0.38
N ALA A 28 15.48 2.40 -0.09
CA ALA A 28 14.39 2.90 0.72
C ALA A 28 13.10 2.15 0.40
N VAL A 29 12.26 1.93 1.41
CA VAL A 29 10.93 1.34 1.26
C VAL A 29 9.89 2.36 1.71
N VAL A 30 8.88 2.59 0.87
CA VAL A 30 7.66 3.32 1.26
C VAL A 30 6.58 2.29 1.58
N LEU A 31 6.15 2.28 2.85
CA LEU A 31 5.16 1.35 3.37
C LEU A 31 3.79 2.02 3.43
N VAL A 32 2.82 1.51 2.68
CA VAL A 32 1.48 2.09 2.50
C VAL A 32 0.42 1.16 3.10
N HIS A 33 -0.17 1.60 4.19
CA HIS A 33 -1.14 0.81 4.95
C HIS A 33 -2.51 0.68 4.26
N GLY A 34 -3.31 -0.30 4.70
CA GLY A 34 -4.68 -0.52 4.25
C GLY A 34 -5.70 0.41 4.91
N PHE A 35 -6.95 0.32 4.44
CA PHE A 35 -8.09 1.03 5.04
C PHE A 35 -8.24 0.65 6.51
N THR A 36 -8.51 1.64 7.37
CA THR A 36 -8.62 1.54 8.83
C THR A 36 -7.31 1.31 9.62
N ALA A 37 -6.18 1.12 8.95
CA ALA A 37 -4.88 1.08 9.62
C ALA A 37 -4.24 2.48 9.71
N SER A 38 -3.09 2.57 10.35
CA SER A 38 -2.27 3.79 10.48
C SER A 38 -0.79 3.43 10.52
N ALA A 39 0.08 4.42 10.43
CA ALA A 39 1.53 4.26 10.58
C ALA A 39 1.94 3.76 11.99
N ASN A 40 1.04 3.85 12.96
CA ASN A 40 1.24 3.37 14.33
C ASN A 40 0.61 1.99 14.60
N ASP A 41 -0.05 1.40 13.61
CA ASP A 41 -0.63 0.07 13.75
C ASP A 41 0.48 -0.97 14.00
N PRO A 42 0.36 -1.85 15.01
CA PRO A 42 1.38 -2.86 15.31
C PRO A 42 1.80 -3.68 14.09
N ALA A 43 0.85 -4.12 13.26
CA ALA A 43 1.16 -4.90 12.06
C ALA A 43 1.98 -4.12 11.02
N VAL A 44 1.76 -2.80 10.91
CA VAL A 44 2.54 -1.90 10.05
C VAL A 44 3.95 -1.69 10.62
N CYS A 45 4.05 -1.48 11.94
CA CYS A 45 5.33 -1.35 12.63
C CYS A 45 6.16 -2.62 12.53
N ASP A 46 5.57 -3.81 12.70
CA ASP A 46 6.28 -5.10 12.58
C ASP A 46 6.92 -5.27 11.20
N VAL A 47 6.19 -4.91 10.12
CA VAL A 47 6.73 -4.94 8.76
C VAL A 47 7.87 -3.91 8.61
N ALA A 48 7.67 -2.68 9.11
CA ALA A 48 8.67 -1.62 9.00
C ALA A 48 9.97 -2.00 9.75
N GLU A 49 9.86 -2.52 10.95
CA GLU A 49 11.00 -2.96 11.77
C GLU A 49 11.75 -4.14 11.13
N ALA A 50 11.02 -5.11 10.60
CA ALA A 50 11.63 -6.25 9.91
C ALA A 50 12.41 -5.82 8.66
N LEU A 51 11.84 -4.93 7.84
CA LEU A 51 12.51 -4.39 6.66
C LEU A 51 13.72 -3.52 7.04
N HIS A 52 13.57 -2.68 8.07
CA HIS A 52 14.68 -1.87 8.57
C HIS A 52 15.84 -2.73 9.07
N ALA A 53 15.55 -3.85 9.74
CA ALA A 53 16.57 -4.83 10.16
C ALA A 53 17.30 -5.47 8.96
N ASP A 54 16.65 -5.54 7.79
CA ASP A 54 17.26 -6.05 6.54
C ASP A 54 18.12 -5.01 5.80
N GLY A 55 18.37 -3.84 6.39
CA GLY A 55 19.30 -2.86 5.84
C GLY A 55 18.68 -1.83 4.90
N VAL A 56 17.37 -1.59 4.98
CA VAL A 56 16.71 -0.52 4.22
C VAL A 56 16.23 0.60 5.14
N ASP A 57 16.12 1.82 4.62
CA ASP A 57 15.34 2.87 5.24
C ASP A 57 13.85 2.61 4.99
N VAL A 58 12.98 2.92 5.96
CA VAL A 58 11.54 2.74 5.78
C VAL A 58 10.81 4.03 6.09
N VAL A 59 10.04 4.52 5.12
CA VAL A 59 9.08 5.62 5.27
C VAL A 59 7.68 5.04 5.37
N CYS A 60 6.96 5.38 6.42
CA CYS A 60 5.56 5.02 6.61
C CYS A 60 4.77 6.26 7.01
N TYR A 61 3.51 6.35 6.63
CA TYR A 61 2.68 7.51 6.92
C TYR A 61 1.22 7.11 7.12
N ASP A 62 0.47 7.94 7.84
CA ASP A 62 -0.98 7.87 7.85
C ASP A 62 -1.49 8.40 6.50
N ALA A 63 -2.18 7.59 5.73
CA ALA A 63 -2.78 8.03 4.47
C ALA A 63 -3.82 9.13 4.74
N ARG A 64 -4.13 9.97 3.75
CA ARG A 64 -5.15 11.01 3.88
C ARG A 64 -6.43 10.47 4.51
N GLY A 65 -6.95 11.23 5.47
CA GLY A 65 -8.15 10.86 6.23
C GLY A 65 -7.95 9.72 7.23
N HIS A 66 -6.71 9.27 7.50
CA HIS A 66 -6.38 8.27 8.52
C HIS A 66 -5.51 8.88 9.63
N GLY A 67 -5.57 8.28 10.81
CA GLY A 67 -4.73 8.66 11.95
C GLY A 67 -4.78 10.15 12.24
N THR A 68 -3.63 10.82 12.12
CA THR A 68 -3.49 12.27 12.33
C THR A 68 -3.26 13.05 11.03
N SER A 69 -3.33 12.40 9.87
CA SER A 69 -3.25 13.05 8.57
C SER A 69 -4.55 13.77 8.21
N GLU A 70 -4.42 14.84 7.44
CA GLU A 70 -5.53 15.63 6.94
C GLU A 70 -6.26 14.93 5.77
N GLY A 71 -7.29 15.60 5.24
CA GLY A 71 -8.01 15.18 4.04
C GLY A 71 -9.03 14.08 4.28
N HIS A 72 -9.40 13.38 3.21
CA HIS A 72 -10.39 12.30 3.23
C HIS A 72 -9.90 11.14 2.37
N SER A 73 -10.07 9.91 2.87
CA SER A 73 -9.75 8.71 2.12
C SER A 73 -10.68 8.55 0.92
N THR A 74 -10.09 8.30 -0.22
CA THR A 74 -10.75 7.96 -1.48
C THR A 74 -10.58 6.50 -1.88
N LEU A 75 -10.17 5.68 -0.92
CA LEU A 75 -9.97 4.22 -1.06
C LEU A 75 -8.94 3.84 -2.14
N GLY A 76 -7.84 4.59 -2.19
CA GLY A 76 -6.70 4.32 -3.08
C GLY A 76 -6.69 5.12 -4.39
N ASP A 77 -7.57 6.13 -4.53
CA ASP A 77 -7.55 7.02 -5.70
C ASP A 77 -6.61 8.21 -5.50
N LEU A 78 -7.00 9.19 -4.70
CA LEU A 78 -6.17 10.38 -4.43
C LEU A 78 -5.00 10.07 -3.49
N GLU A 79 -5.02 8.95 -2.79
CA GLU A 79 -3.88 8.44 -2.01
C GLU A 79 -2.61 8.23 -2.86
N ARG A 80 -2.70 8.25 -4.20
CA ARG A 80 -1.52 8.30 -5.08
C ARG A 80 -0.64 9.54 -4.83
N HIS A 81 -1.24 10.68 -4.42
CA HIS A 81 -0.50 11.88 -4.05
C HIS A 81 0.25 11.72 -2.73
N ASP A 82 -0.32 10.93 -1.81
CA ASP A 82 0.32 10.59 -0.55
C ASP A 82 1.56 9.72 -0.81
N VAL A 83 1.40 8.71 -1.69
CA VAL A 83 2.52 7.87 -2.13
C VAL A 83 3.60 8.72 -2.79
N ALA A 84 3.24 9.69 -3.65
CA ALA A 84 4.19 10.58 -4.29
C ALA A 84 5.04 11.35 -3.27
N ALA A 85 4.40 11.99 -2.28
CA ALA A 85 5.10 12.75 -1.25
C ALA A 85 6.04 11.85 -0.40
N ALA A 86 5.60 10.63 -0.07
CA ALA A 86 6.43 9.68 0.65
C ALA A 86 7.61 9.14 -0.18
N VAL A 87 7.43 8.95 -1.49
CA VAL A 87 8.50 8.57 -2.42
C VAL A 87 9.53 9.68 -2.55
N GLU A 88 9.12 10.94 -2.63
CA GLU A 88 10.03 12.08 -2.64
C GLU A 88 10.88 12.12 -1.38
N ALA A 89 10.27 11.98 -0.20
CA ALA A 89 11.00 11.93 1.06
C ALA A 89 11.95 10.72 1.16
N ALA A 90 11.58 9.56 0.61
CA ALA A 90 12.44 8.39 0.54
C ALA A 90 13.65 8.63 -0.38
N ARG A 91 13.44 9.30 -1.52
CA ARG A 91 14.48 9.62 -2.50
C ARG A 91 15.54 10.61 -2.01
N GLU A 92 15.22 11.43 -1.02
CA GLU A 92 16.23 12.29 -0.37
C GLU A 92 17.40 11.49 0.22
N ARG A 93 17.19 10.20 0.51
CA ARG A 93 18.17 9.32 1.13
C ARG A 93 18.66 8.19 0.23
N ASN A 94 17.82 7.69 -0.67
CA ASN A 94 18.19 6.61 -1.58
C ASN A 94 17.28 6.59 -2.81
N ASP A 95 17.90 6.63 -4.00
CA ASP A 95 17.18 6.62 -5.28
C ASP A 95 16.48 5.27 -5.57
N ARG A 96 16.94 4.17 -4.94
CA ARG A 96 16.33 2.85 -5.08
C ARG A 96 15.15 2.70 -4.16
N VAL A 97 13.96 3.09 -4.62
CA VAL A 97 12.73 3.05 -3.81
C VAL A 97 11.86 1.86 -4.21
N VAL A 98 11.45 1.06 -3.21
CA VAL A 98 10.46 -0.01 -3.34
C VAL A 98 9.17 0.42 -2.63
N LEU A 99 8.02 0.27 -3.30
CA LEU A 99 6.71 0.45 -2.67
C LEU A 99 6.21 -0.87 -2.10
N VAL A 100 5.75 -0.85 -0.85
CA VAL A 100 5.07 -1.99 -0.22
C VAL A 100 3.70 -1.51 0.22
N GLY A 101 2.65 -1.91 -0.48
CA GLY A 101 1.28 -1.48 -0.20
C GLY A 101 0.37 -2.64 0.15
N ALA A 102 -0.56 -2.44 1.10
CA ALA A 102 -1.54 -3.43 1.49
C ALA A 102 -2.98 -2.97 1.24
N SER A 103 -3.80 -3.80 0.58
CA SER A 103 -5.22 -3.53 0.32
C SER A 103 -5.43 -2.16 -0.35
N MET A 104 -6.06 -1.19 0.31
CA MET A 104 -6.17 0.19 -0.16
C MET A 104 -4.80 0.81 -0.50
N GLY A 105 -3.78 0.57 0.34
CA GLY A 105 -2.42 1.05 0.09
C GLY A 105 -1.78 0.41 -1.15
N ALA A 106 -2.12 -0.84 -1.47
CA ALA A 106 -1.68 -1.48 -2.71
C ALA A 106 -2.33 -0.85 -3.94
N ILE A 107 -3.62 -0.47 -3.85
CA ILE A 107 -4.30 0.28 -4.92
C ILE A 107 -3.58 1.61 -5.18
N ALA A 108 -3.30 2.37 -4.10
CA ALA A 108 -2.61 3.65 -4.20
C ALA A 108 -1.20 3.52 -4.78
N ALA A 109 -0.43 2.52 -4.33
CA ALA A 109 0.92 2.22 -4.83
C ALA A 109 0.91 1.87 -6.33
N LEU A 110 0.02 0.98 -6.77
CA LEU A 110 -0.12 0.62 -8.18
C LEU A 110 -0.59 1.81 -9.03
N ARG A 111 -1.49 2.64 -8.50
CA ARG A 111 -1.97 3.84 -9.20
C ARG A 111 -0.86 4.87 -9.37
N TYR A 112 -0.04 5.10 -8.35
CA TYR A 112 1.13 5.96 -8.47
C TYR A 112 2.10 5.39 -9.52
N ALA A 113 2.46 4.13 -9.40
CA ALA A 113 3.44 3.47 -10.26
C ALA A 113 3.01 3.34 -11.74
N ALA A 114 1.70 3.32 -12.02
CA ALA A 114 1.18 3.34 -13.40
C ALA A 114 1.45 4.68 -14.14
N HIS A 115 1.92 5.72 -13.42
CA HIS A 115 2.17 7.06 -13.95
C HIS A 115 3.54 7.62 -13.52
N ALA A 116 4.37 6.81 -12.87
CA ALA A 116 5.68 7.21 -12.35
C ALA A 116 6.75 6.18 -12.71
N ASP A 117 7.92 6.66 -13.08
CA ASP A 117 9.08 5.85 -13.42
C ASP A 117 10.12 5.81 -12.28
N GLY A 118 11.11 4.94 -12.43
CA GLY A 118 12.27 4.90 -11.55
C GLY A 118 12.04 4.30 -10.18
N LEU A 119 11.00 3.45 -10.02
CA LEU A 119 10.86 2.60 -8.84
C LEU A 119 11.71 1.34 -8.99
N ALA A 120 12.37 0.93 -7.91
CA ALA A 120 13.12 -0.32 -7.85
C ALA A 120 12.20 -1.56 -7.78
N GLY A 121 10.95 -1.37 -7.38
CA GLY A 121 9.95 -2.44 -7.38
C GLY A 121 8.70 -2.10 -6.58
N ILE A 122 7.71 -3.00 -6.67
CA ILE A 122 6.44 -2.90 -5.96
C ILE A 122 6.10 -4.25 -5.35
N VAL A 123 5.67 -4.23 -4.10
CA VAL A 123 5.08 -5.38 -3.40
C VAL A 123 3.63 -5.04 -3.10
N SER A 124 2.73 -5.66 -3.83
CA SER A 124 1.27 -5.47 -3.74
C SER A 124 0.67 -6.59 -2.90
N VAL A 125 0.20 -6.27 -1.69
CA VAL A 125 -0.31 -7.24 -0.71
C VAL A 125 -1.83 -7.16 -0.65
N SER A 126 -2.54 -8.28 -0.85
CA SER A 126 -4.01 -8.38 -0.73
C SER A 126 -4.76 -7.29 -1.53
N CYS A 127 -4.27 -6.96 -2.72
CA CYS A 127 -4.87 -5.94 -3.58
C CYS A 127 -6.10 -6.48 -4.30
N PRO A 128 -7.26 -5.79 -4.29
CA PRO A 128 -8.37 -6.15 -5.17
C PRO A 128 -8.03 -5.81 -6.63
N ALA A 129 -8.38 -6.69 -7.57
CA ALA A 129 -8.17 -6.45 -9.00
C ALA A 129 -9.21 -5.48 -9.57
N GLN A 130 -10.45 -5.59 -9.12
CA GLN A 130 -11.61 -4.88 -9.68
C GLN A 130 -12.58 -4.41 -8.60
N TRP A 131 -13.41 -3.44 -8.93
CA TRP A 131 -14.53 -3.01 -8.10
C TRP A 131 -15.68 -4.01 -8.22
N ARG A 132 -15.71 -4.98 -7.30
CA ARG A 132 -16.75 -6.03 -7.28
C ARG A 132 -17.83 -5.70 -6.26
N LEU A 133 -19.05 -6.16 -6.52
CA LEU A 133 -20.09 -6.18 -5.51
C LEU A 133 -19.67 -7.14 -4.38
N PRO A 134 -19.87 -6.76 -3.12
CA PRO A 134 -19.52 -7.61 -1.99
C PRO A 134 -20.32 -8.92 -2.02
N ARG A 135 -19.62 -10.06 -1.87
CA ARG A 135 -20.22 -11.39 -1.89
C ARG A 135 -20.24 -12.07 -0.50
N ASN A 136 -19.63 -11.44 0.49
CA ASN A 136 -19.56 -11.94 1.87
C ASN A 136 -19.89 -10.83 2.87
N VAL A 137 -20.12 -11.23 4.12
CA VAL A 137 -20.51 -10.31 5.21
C VAL A 137 -19.48 -9.21 5.43
N GLN A 138 -18.19 -9.54 5.38
CA GLN A 138 -17.09 -8.58 5.57
C GLN A 138 -17.10 -7.51 4.48
N GLY A 139 -17.27 -7.91 3.23
CA GLY A 139 -17.37 -6.99 2.09
C GLY A 139 -18.61 -6.10 2.17
N VAL A 140 -19.76 -6.64 2.61
CA VAL A 140 -20.98 -5.84 2.82
C VAL A 140 -20.78 -4.81 3.92
N LEU A 141 -20.14 -5.18 5.02
CA LEU A 141 -19.82 -4.26 6.11
C LEU A 141 -18.85 -3.15 5.64
N ALA A 142 -17.79 -3.50 4.91
CA ALA A 142 -16.85 -2.53 4.36
C ALA A 142 -17.54 -1.56 3.37
N ALA A 143 -18.41 -2.07 2.49
CA ALA A 143 -19.20 -1.23 1.59
C ALA A 143 -20.18 -0.32 2.37
N GLY A 144 -20.78 -0.81 3.44
CA GLY A 144 -21.64 -0.03 4.33
C GLY A 144 -20.89 1.13 4.99
N LEU A 145 -19.67 0.86 5.51
CA LEU A 145 -18.82 1.87 6.15
C LEU A 145 -18.38 2.98 5.17
N THR A 146 -18.12 2.63 3.92
CA THR A 146 -17.56 3.59 2.95
C THR A 146 -18.61 4.31 2.12
N ARG A 147 -19.73 3.65 1.77
CA ARG A 147 -20.72 4.17 0.81
C ARG A 147 -21.92 4.88 1.46
N THR A 148 -22.22 4.62 2.74
CA THR A 148 -23.37 5.24 3.42
C THR A 148 -22.95 6.41 4.29
N ARG A 149 -23.85 7.39 4.50
CA ARG A 149 -23.61 8.51 5.43
C ARG A 149 -23.39 8.02 6.86
N VAL A 150 -24.21 7.07 7.32
CA VAL A 150 -24.10 6.49 8.66
C VAL A 150 -22.79 5.70 8.79
N GLY A 151 -22.44 4.89 7.81
CA GLY A 151 -21.18 4.15 7.80
C GLY A 151 -19.96 5.04 7.87
N ARG A 152 -19.92 6.14 7.09
CA ARG A 152 -18.83 7.11 7.17
C ARG A 152 -18.75 7.81 8.53
N ALA A 153 -19.89 8.12 9.16
CA ALA A 153 -19.91 8.65 10.52
C ALA A 153 -19.35 7.63 11.55
N VAL A 154 -19.68 6.34 11.39
CA VAL A 154 -19.11 5.24 12.20
C VAL A 154 -17.60 5.12 11.96
N ALA A 155 -17.15 5.11 10.68
CA ALA A 155 -15.73 5.06 10.34
C ALA A 155 -14.95 6.24 10.97
N SER A 156 -15.49 7.46 10.86
CA SER A 156 -14.89 8.64 11.48
C SER A 156 -14.84 8.56 13.01
N ARG A 157 -15.95 8.19 13.65
CA ARG A 157 -16.07 8.24 15.12
C ARG A 157 -15.37 7.10 15.84
N TRP A 158 -15.35 5.91 15.26
CA TRP A 158 -14.90 4.67 15.92
C TRP A 158 -13.61 4.08 15.33
N MET A 159 -13.30 4.40 14.06
CA MET A 159 -12.13 3.85 13.37
C MET A 159 -11.09 4.94 13.03
N GLY A 160 -11.38 6.22 13.32
CA GLY A 160 -10.46 7.34 13.04
C GLY A 160 -10.24 7.60 11.55
N VAL A 161 -11.20 7.19 10.68
CA VAL A 161 -11.05 7.35 9.23
C VAL A 161 -12.09 8.31 8.65
N GLN A 162 -11.63 9.38 8.04
CA GLN A 162 -12.45 10.32 7.28
C GLN A 162 -12.58 9.85 5.83
N VAL A 163 -13.74 9.33 5.45
CA VAL A 163 -14.00 8.82 4.09
C VAL A 163 -14.64 9.90 3.23
N ALA A 164 -14.15 10.07 2.01
CA ALA A 164 -14.71 11.02 1.05
C ALA A 164 -16.21 10.75 0.79
N PRO A 165 -17.04 11.81 0.70
CA PRO A 165 -18.50 11.64 0.58
C PRO A 165 -18.95 11.08 -0.77
N ARG A 166 -18.10 11.19 -1.80
CA ARG A 166 -18.40 10.76 -3.16
C ARG A 166 -17.38 9.75 -3.66
N TRP A 167 -17.87 8.66 -4.24
CA TRP A 167 -17.08 7.70 -4.98
C TRP A 167 -17.00 8.13 -6.45
N THR A 168 -15.79 8.32 -6.96
CA THR A 168 -15.52 8.78 -8.32
C THR A 168 -15.50 7.66 -9.35
N ASN A 169 -15.62 6.39 -8.89
CA ASN A 169 -15.46 5.19 -9.69
C ASN A 169 -14.15 5.19 -10.51
N PRO A 170 -13.00 5.33 -9.82
CA PRO A 170 -11.72 5.41 -10.50
C PRO A 170 -11.40 4.10 -11.24
N GLU A 171 -10.47 4.16 -12.18
CA GLU A 171 -9.98 2.98 -12.87
C GLU A 171 -9.52 1.90 -11.87
N PRO A 172 -9.97 0.63 -12.02
CA PRO A 172 -9.58 -0.43 -11.10
C PRO A 172 -8.12 -0.87 -11.31
N PRO A 173 -7.49 -1.49 -10.31
CA PRO A 173 -6.08 -1.92 -10.38
C PRO A 173 -5.71 -2.76 -11.60
N ILE A 174 -6.61 -3.62 -12.07
CA ILE A 174 -6.36 -4.45 -13.26
C ILE A 174 -6.08 -3.63 -14.53
N GLY A 175 -6.64 -2.42 -14.63
CA GLY A 175 -6.33 -1.51 -15.74
C GLY A 175 -5.05 -0.70 -15.52
N LEU A 176 -4.60 -0.55 -14.28
CA LEU A 176 -3.38 0.18 -13.94
C LEU A 176 -2.12 -0.66 -14.14
N VAL A 177 -2.17 -1.91 -13.70
CA VAL A 177 -1.03 -2.84 -13.67
C VAL A 177 -0.29 -2.99 -14.99
N PRO A 178 -0.93 -3.04 -16.19
CA PRO A 178 -0.21 -3.13 -17.46
C PRO A 178 0.72 -1.94 -17.77
N ARG A 179 0.53 -0.80 -17.09
CA ARG A 179 1.35 0.40 -17.27
C ARG A 179 2.51 0.50 -16.29
N VAL A 180 2.56 -0.38 -15.30
CA VAL A 180 3.64 -0.42 -14.30
C VAL A 180 4.90 -0.98 -14.94
N GLN A 181 5.99 -0.22 -14.93
CA GLN A 181 7.26 -0.61 -15.53
C GLN A 181 8.25 -1.24 -14.54
N ALA A 182 8.04 -1.01 -13.24
CA ALA A 182 8.86 -1.60 -12.19
C ALA A 182 8.54 -3.08 -11.96
N PRO A 183 9.48 -3.90 -11.45
CA PRO A 183 9.22 -5.25 -11.01
C PRO A 183 8.06 -5.30 -10.01
N VAL A 184 7.07 -6.18 -10.19
CA VAL A 184 5.90 -6.28 -9.31
C VAL A 184 5.80 -7.65 -8.68
N ALA A 185 5.77 -7.71 -7.34
CA ALA A 185 5.43 -8.90 -6.58
C ALA A 185 4.01 -8.80 -6.04
N PHE A 186 3.13 -9.73 -6.40
CA PHE A 186 1.79 -9.87 -5.84
C PHE A 186 1.83 -10.90 -4.72
N LEU A 187 1.45 -10.46 -3.50
CA LEU A 187 1.33 -11.32 -2.33
C LEU A 187 -0.12 -11.38 -1.88
N HIS A 188 -0.63 -12.58 -1.59
CA HIS A 188 -2.00 -12.72 -1.14
C HIS A 188 -2.13 -13.84 -0.11
N GLY A 189 -2.97 -13.62 0.89
CA GLY A 189 -3.25 -14.62 1.90
C GLY A 189 -4.32 -15.63 1.42
N ALA A 190 -4.05 -16.93 1.56
CA ALA A 190 -5.04 -17.96 1.25
C ALA A 190 -6.26 -17.92 2.20
N ALA A 191 -6.08 -17.36 3.41
CA ALA A 191 -7.15 -17.17 4.39
C ALA A 191 -7.79 -15.77 4.36
N ASP A 192 -7.51 -14.97 3.32
CA ASP A 192 -8.10 -13.64 3.15
C ASP A 192 -9.62 -13.74 2.94
N ARG A 193 -10.37 -13.07 3.84
CA ARG A 193 -11.83 -13.06 3.83
C ARG A 193 -12.44 -11.80 3.21
N PHE A 194 -11.61 -10.82 2.82
CA PHE A 194 -12.04 -9.55 2.22
C PHE A 194 -11.85 -9.56 0.71
N VAL A 195 -10.68 -9.99 0.25
CA VAL A 195 -10.31 -10.02 -1.16
C VAL A 195 -9.99 -11.46 -1.54
N PRO A 196 -10.60 -12.01 -2.60
CA PRO A 196 -10.31 -13.37 -3.03
C PRO A 196 -8.92 -13.48 -3.68
N THR A 197 -8.27 -14.63 -3.52
CA THR A 197 -6.95 -14.92 -4.11
C THR A 197 -6.93 -14.84 -5.63
N SER A 198 -8.09 -15.02 -6.28
CA SER A 198 -8.24 -14.83 -7.73
C SER A 198 -7.88 -13.43 -8.19
N ASP A 199 -8.06 -12.41 -7.33
CA ASP A 199 -7.72 -11.03 -7.66
C ASP A 199 -6.20 -10.87 -7.84
N ALA A 200 -5.39 -11.51 -6.99
CA ALA A 200 -3.94 -11.52 -7.16
C ALA A 200 -3.50 -12.25 -8.45
N ALA A 201 -4.17 -13.34 -8.81
CA ALA A 201 -3.92 -14.04 -10.05
C ALA A 201 -4.30 -13.19 -11.27
N GLU A 202 -5.47 -12.53 -11.26
CA GLU A 202 -5.89 -11.62 -12.32
C GLU A 202 -4.90 -10.46 -12.53
N LEU A 203 -4.40 -9.86 -11.43
CA LEU A 203 -3.38 -8.80 -11.52
C LEU A 203 -2.06 -9.33 -12.07
N TYR A 204 -1.64 -10.52 -11.64
CA TYR A 204 -0.42 -11.15 -12.13
C TYR A 204 -0.48 -11.42 -13.63
N GLU A 205 -1.61 -11.92 -14.16
CA GLU A 205 -1.77 -12.24 -15.58
C GLU A 205 -1.62 -11.04 -16.51
N VAL A 206 -2.01 -9.83 -16.05
CA VAL A 206 -1.96 -8.61 -16.87
C VAL A 206 -0.70 -7.77 -16.60
N ALA A 207 0.12 -8.12 -15.62
CA ALA A 207 1.34 -7.39 -15.31
C ALA A 207 2.43 -7.64 -16.35
N GLY A 208 3.25 -6.60 -16.59
CA GLY A 208 4.49 -6.73 -17.35
C GLY A 208 5.55 -7.55 -16.58
N GLU A 209 6.55 -8.04 -17.29
CA GLU A 209 7.73 -8.63 -16.66
C GLU A 209 8.73 -7.54 -16.25
N PRO A 210 9.47 -7.72 -15.13
CA PRO A 210 9.50 -8.89 -14.23
C PRO A 210 8.33 -8.88 -13.23
N ARG A 211 7.69 -10.01 -13.07
CA ARG A 211 6.56 -10.16 -12.14
C ARG A 211 6.65 -11.45 -11.32
N ARG A 212 6.03 -11.46 -10.13
CA ARG A 212 6.01 -12.61 -9.23
C ARG A 212 4.66 -12.70 -8.53
N LEU A 213 4.14 -13.91 -8.33
CA LEU A 213 2.95 -14.19 -7.54
C LEU A 213 3.29 -15.16 -6.41
N ARG A 214 2.83 -14.86 -5.19
CA ARG A 214 2.91 -15.76 -4.05
C ARG A 214 1.61 -15.77 -3.26
N ILE A 215 1.01 -16.93 -3.10
CA ILE A 215 -0.10 -17.17 -2.18
C ILE A 215 0.48 -17.75 -0.90
N VAL A 216 0.21 -17.11 0.25
CA VAL A 216 0.71 -17.51 1.57
C VAL A 216 -0.40 -18.25 2.32
N SER A 217 -0.18 -19.51 2.65
CA SER A 217 -1.21 -20.46 3.12
C SER A 217 -1.99 -19.98 4.34
N ASP A 218 -1.27 -19.51 5.38
CA ASP A 218 -1.88 -19.17 6.68
C ASP A 218 -2.07 -17.65 6.87
N MET A 219 -1.89 -16.88 5.81
CA MET A 219 -2.02 -15.44 5.84
C MET A 219 -3.48 -15.01 5.65
N GLY A 220 -3.94 -14.11 6.52
CA GLY A 220 -5.19 -13.37 6.36
C GLY A 220 -5.06 -12.19 5.40
N HIS A 221 -5.79 -11.11 5.70
CA HIS A 221 -5.81 -9.88 4.90
C HIS A 221 -4.67 -8.93 5.27
N ALA A 222 -4.15 -8.21 4.28
CA ALA A 222 -3.18 -7.11 4.42
C ALA A 222 -1.87 -7.52 5.14
N PHE A 223 -1.40 -6.72 6.09
CA PHE A 223 -0.18 -6.97 6.85
C PHE A 223 -0.39 -7.93 8.03
N ALA A 224 -1.06 -9.07 7.81
CA ALA A 224 -1.11 -10.12 8.81
C ALA A 224 0.31 -10.58 9.19
N PRO A 225 0.55 -11.07 10.43
CA PRO A 225 1.91 -11.46 10.88
C PRO A 225 2.63 -12.43 9.93
N GLN A 226 1.88 -13.31 9.29
CA GLN A 226 2.41 -14.28 8.31
C GLN A 226 2.90 -13.63 7.02
N SER A 227 2.54 -12.36 6.75
CA SER A 227 2.99 -11.63 5.55
C SER A 227 4.45 -11.19 5.64
N VAL A 228 4.99 -10.96 6.85
CA VAL A 228 6.32 -10.34 7.06
C VAL A 228 7.43 -11.09 6.31
N PRO A 229 7.59 -12.42 6.44
CA PRO A 229 8.65 -13.13 5.70
C PRO A 229 8.46 -13.07 4.18
N ALA A 230 7.21 -13.09 3.71
CA ALA A 230 6.91 -13.01 2.29
C ALA A 230 7.19 -11.61 1.71
N ILE A 231 6.90 -10.55 2.47
CA ILE A 231 7.20 -9.16 2.10
C ILE A 231 8.72 -8.96 2.00
N ARG A 232 9.48 -9.41 3.01
CA ARG A 232 10.96 -9.34 3.00
C ARG A 232 11.55 -10.00 1.75
N ASP A 233 11.14 -11.25 1.47
CA ASP A 233 11.56 -11.99 0.29
C ASP A 233 11.16 -11.28 -1.03
N ALA A 234 9.98 -10.65 -1.08
CA ALA A 234 9.54 -9.92 -2.26
C ALA A 234 10.31 -8.60 -2.47
N VAL A 235 10.66 -7.88 -1.39
CA VAL A 235 11.53 -6.69 -1.46
C VAL A 235 12.93 -7.08 -1.90
N ASP A 236 13.50 -8.16 -1.36
CA ASP A 236 14.81 -8.67 -1.77
C ASP A 236 14.82 -9.08 -3.24
N TRP A 237 13.78 -9.78 -3.69
CA TRP A 237 13.62 -10.13 -5.09
C TRP A 237 13.54 -8.89 -6.00
N ALA A 238 12.71 -7.91 -5.65
CA ALA A 238 12.56 -6.69 -6.45
C ALA A 238 13.89 -5.92 -6.56
N LEU A 239 14.67 -5.86 -5.48
CA LEU A 239 15.98 -5.21 -5.47
C LEU A 239 17.06 -6.00 -6.22
N ALA A 240 16.89 -7.31 -6.39
CA ALA A 240 17.83 -8.16 -7.15
C ALA A 240 17.56 -8.17 -8.65
N VAL A 241 16.37 -7.77 -9.08
CA VAL A 241 16.02 -7.70 -10.51
C VAL A 241 16.70 -6.49 -11.15
N GLU A 242 17.52 -6.73 -12.15
CA GLU A 242 18.05 -5.66 -13.00
C GLU A 242 16.95 -5.20 -13.96
N VAL A 243 16.46 -3.98 -13.76
CA VAL A 243 15.58 -3.34 -14.75
C VAL A 243 16.45 -3.01 -15.97
N ARG A 244 16.25 -3.73 -17.07
CA ARG A 244 16.93 -3.37 -18.33
C ARG A 244 16.40 -2.00 -18.76
N ALA A 245 17.33 -1.04 -18.82
CA ALA A 245 17.08 0.31 -19.31
C ALA A 245 16.69 0.29 -20.81
#